data_f3fe91a1dc54c588af3a9fc934343600
#
_entry.id   f3fe91a1dc54c588af3a9fc934343600
#
_cell.length_a   1.000
_cell.length_b   1.000
_cell.length_c   1.000
_cell.angle_alpha   90.00
_cell.angle_beta   90.00
_cell.angle_gamma   90.00
#
_symmetry.space_group_name_H-M   'P 1'
#
loop_
_entity.id
_entity.type
_entity.pdbx_description
1 polymer ?
#
loop_
_entity_poly.entity_id
_entity_poly.type
_entity_poly.pdbx_seq_one_letter_code
_entity_poly.pdbx_strand_id
1 'polypeptide(L)'
;MGYDYPGGPIIEKLALRCNGKHHFNLPKPLIKDKSKNLSFSGLKTAVRRIIEKGINKEQKLDLANEFQIVICECLINKVELAINSLKETTKIKNFILTGGVASNLFIRRKFKLLCKKKGLTFIAPEKKLCTDNATMIAWAGHEILNRRKKSSNFSLSPKPRWRLDSL
;
A
#
# COMPACT_ATOMS: atom_id res chain seq x y z
N MET A 1 9.00 13.98 11.23
CA MET A 1 9.79 13.13 12.12
C MET A 1 11.30 13.38 11.97
N GLY A 2 11.73 14.18 11.00
CA GLY A 2 13.14 14.54 10.76
C GLY A 2 13.97 13.43 10.09
N TYR A 3 13.36 12.60 9.27
CA TYR A 3 14.03 11.56 8.49
C TYR A 3 13.96 11.86 7.00
N ASP A 4 14.95 11.35 6.25
CA ASP A 4 15.07 11.52 4.82
C ASP A 4 14.03 10.70 4.03
N TYR A 5 13.96 10.98 2.73
CA TYR A 5 13.17 10.20 1.78
C TYR A 5 13.97 8.95 1.33
N PRO A 6 13.33 7.80 1.09
CA PRO A 6 11.89 7.52 1.15
C PRO A 6 11.40 7.12 2.56
N GLY A 7 10.28 7.71 2.99
CA GLY A 7 9.75 7.51 4.35
C GLY A 7 9.22 6.10 4.66
N GLY A 8 8.71 5.37 3.65
CA GLY A 8 8.11 4.05 3.87
C GLY A 8 9.03 3.02 4.54
N PRO A 9 10.24 2.76 4.03
CA PRO A 9 11.21 1.86 4.66
C PRO A 9 11.66 2.32 6.05
N ILE A 10 11.70 3.64 6.27
CA ILE A 10 12.05 4.21 7.57
C ILE A 10 10.96 3.91 8.60
N ILE A 11 9.69 4.13 8.26
CA ILE A 11 8.56 3.79 9.12
C ILE A 11 8.57 2.31 9.49
N GLU A 12 8.83 1.41 8.54
CA GLU A 12 8.93 -0.03 8.80
C GLU A 12 10.06 -0.35 9.79
N LYS A 13 11.25 0.24 9.60
CA LYS A 13 12.38 0.06 10.51
C LYS A 13 12.11 0.59 11.92
N LEU A 14 11.46 1.74 12.04
CA LEU A 14 11.08 2.32 13.33
C LEU A 14 10.03 1.45 14.02
N ALA A 15 9.02 0.99 13.30
CA ALA A 15 7.96 0.12 13.81
C ALA A 15 8.50 -1.19 14.37
N LEU A 16 9.53 -1.78 13.76
CA LEU A 16 10.20 -2.98 14.26
C LEU A 16 10.90 -2.80 15.60
N ARG A 17 11.21 -1.56 15.98
CA ARG A 17 11.90 -1.19 17.24
C ARG A 17 10.94 -0.64 18.29
N CYS A 18 9.63 -0.65 18.02
CA CYS A 18 8.58 -0.22 18.92
C CYS A 18 8.59 -1.07 20.21
N ASN A 19 8.40 -0.41 21.36
CA ASN A 19 8.24 -1.06 22.66
C ASN A 19 6.80 -1.06 23.17
N GLY A 20 5.88 -0.39 22.47
CA GLY A 20 4.45 -0.39 22.74
C GLY A 20 4.02 0.39 23.98
N LYS A 21 4.86 1.30 24.50
CA LYS A 21 4.55 2.08 25.71
C LYS A 21 3.56 3.22 25.47
N HIS A 22 3.52 3.77 24.25
CA HIS A 22 2.72 4.95 23.95
C HIS A 22 1.67 4.64 22.90
N HIS A 23 0.45 5.12 23.11
CA HIS A 23 -0.68 5.02 22.18
C HIS A 23 -1.16 6.42 21.78
N PHE A 24 -1.36 6.65 20.51
CA PHE A 24 -1.70 7.95 19.94
C PHE A 24 -3.15 8.04 19.48
N ASN A 25 -3.87 6.91 19.47
CA ASN A 25 -5.26 6.81 19.01
C ASN A 25 -5.46 7.41 17.62
N LEU A 26 -4.61 6.98 16.69
CA LEU A 26 -4.65 7.47 15.31
C LEU A 26 -5.99 7.17 14.64
N PRO A 27 -6.57 8.12 13.90
CA PRO A 27 -7.83 7.91 13.21
C PRO A 27 -7.68 6.83 12.11
N LYS A 28 -8.74 6.03 11.92
CA LYS A 28 -8.86 5.04 10.84
C LYS A 28 -9.83 5.58 9.78
N PRO A 29 -9.34 6.33 8.78
CA PRO A 29 -10.21 6.98 7.82
C PRO A 29 -11.07 5.98 7.05
N LEU A 30 -12.35 6.29 6.86
CA LEU A 30 -13.31 5.50 6.11
C LEU A 30 -13.48 4.03 6.56
N ILE A 31 -13.00 3.64 7.76
CA ILE A 31 -13.07 2.24 8.22
C ILE A 31 -14.54 1.76 8.35
N LYS A 32 -15.45 2.66 8.73
CA LYS A 32 -16.89 2.36 8.88
C LYS A 32 -17.69 2.58 7.59
N ASP A 33 -17.09 3.23 6.61
CA ASP A 33 -17.73 3.49 5.31
C ASP A 33 -17.73 2.20 4.47
N LYS A 34 -18.87 1.88 3.87
CA LYS A 34 -19.06 0.68 3.04
C LYS A 34 -18.49 0.83 1.61
N SER A 35 -18.09 2.04 1.22
CA SER A 35 -17.40 2.24 -0.06
C SER A 35 -16.04 1.54 -0.09
N LYS A 36 -15.53 1.27 -1.28
CA LYS A 36 -14.20 0.70 -1.48
C LYS A 36 -13.11 1.78 -1.59
N ASN A 37 -13.46 3.05 -1.32
CA ASN A 37 -12.55 4.18 -1.39
C ASN A 37 -11.55 4.17 -0.23
N LEU A 38 -10.35 4.67 -0.50
CA LEU A 38 -9.28 4.88 0.46
C LEU A 38 -9.03 6.37 0.65
N SER A 39 -8.78 6.78 1.89
CA SER A 39 -8.33 8.13 2.21
C SER A 39 -7.33 8.07 3.36
N PHE A 40 -6.24 8.80 3.23
CA PHE A 40 -5.21 8.91 4.27
C PHE A 40 -4.90 10.36 4.65
N SER A 41 -5.63 11.34 4.10
CA SER A 41 -5.41 12.76 4.40
C SER A 41 -5.60 13.09 5.87
N GLY A 42 -6.67 12.61 6.49
CA GLY A 42 -6.94 12.78 7.92
C GLY A 42 -5.89 12.13 8.81
N LEU A 43 -5.42 10.93 8.45
CA LEU A 43 -4.35 10.24 9.16
C LEU A 43 -3.03 11.01 9.07
N LYS A 44 -2.66 11.51 7.89
CA LYS A 44 -1.48 12.35 7.69
C LYS A 44 -1.51 13.59 8.59
N THR A 45 -2.64 14.29 8.65
CA THR A 45 -2.83 15.47 9.47
C THR A 45 -2.73 15.16 10.96
N ALA A 46 -3.32 14.04 11.41
CA ALA A 46 -3.22 13.60 12.81
C ALA A 46 -1.78 13.33 13.21
N VAL A 47 -1.03 12.58 12.42
CA VAL A 47 0.39 12.30 12.66
C VAL A 47 1.22 13.60 12.70
N ARG A 48 0.96 14.52 11.76
CA ARG A 48 1.63 15.82 11.73
C ARG A 48 1.42 16.61 13.02
N ARG A 49 0.17 16.71 13.50
CA ARG A 49 -0.17 17.40 14.74
C ARG A 49 0.51 16.81 15.98
N ILE A 50 0.64 15.47 16.03
CA ILE A 50 1.36 14.79 17.11
C ILE A 50 2.84 15.17 17.11
N ILE A 51 3.46 15.17 15.92
CA ILE A 51 4.88 15.51 15.77
C ILE A 51 5.12 16.98 16.13
N GLU A 52 4.23 17.90 15.73
CA GLU A 52 4.32 19.34 16.00
C GLU A 52 4.23 19.67 17.52
N LYS A 53 3.57 18.84 18.32
CA LYS A 53 3.55 18.96 19.79
C LYS A 53 4.87 18.59 20.47
N GLY A 54 5.83 18.07 19.71
CA GLY A 54 7.08 17.52 20.23
C GLY A 54 6.93 16.11 20.75
N ILE A 55 7.68 15.17 20.19
CA ILE A 55 7.73 13.77 20.64
C ILE A 55 9.18 13.31 20.76
N ASN A 56 9.46 12.51 21.78
CA ASN A 56 10.76 11.94 22.01
C ASN A 56 11.05 10.75 21.09
N LYS A 57 12.25 10.17 21.20
CA LYS A 57 12.71 9.08 20.34
C LYS A 57 11.86 7.81 20.49
N GLU A 58 11.47 7.43 21.71
CA GLU A 58 10.64 6.24 21.96
C GLU A 58 9.23 6.44 21.37
N GLN A 59 8.63 7.60 21.62
CA GLN A 59 7.34 7.96 21.03
C GLN A 59 7.33 7.94 19.52
N LYS A 60 8.44 8.29 18.85
CA LYS A 60 8.58 8.16 17.38
C LYS A 60 8.49 6.70 16.92
N LEU A 61 9.06 5.76 17.67
CA LEU A 61 9.00 4.34 17.35
C LEU A 61 7.55 3.81 17.47
N ASP A 62 6.88 4.15 18.57
CA ASP A 62 5.51 3.73 18.83
C ASP A 62 4.53 4.37 17.82
N LEU A 63 4.71 5.66 17.51
CA LEU A 63 3.92 6.35 16.49
C LEU A 63 4.09 5.71 15.09
N ALA A 64 5.32 5.32 14.73
CA ALA A 64 5.58 4.65 13.46
C ALA A 64 4.87 3.29 13.38
N ASN A 65 4.89 2.53 14.47
CA ASN A 65 4.20 1.24 14.55
C ASN A 65 2.68 1.40 14.47
N GLU A 66 2.10 2.32 15.27
CA GLU A 66 0.65 2.58 15.23
C GLU A 66 0.20 3.06 13.85
N PHE A 67 0.97 3.97 13.23
CA PHE A 67 0.72 4.43 11.86
C PHE A 67 0.69 3.28 10.85
N GLN A 68 1.68 2.38 10.90
CA GLN A 68 1.76 1.20 10.04
C GLN A 68 0.56 0.27 10.24
N ILE A 69 0.16 0.03 11.49
CA ILE A 69 -0.99 -0.79 11.85
C ILE A 69 -2.27 -0.18 11.27
N VAL A 70 -2.51 1.11 11.52
CA VAL A 70 -3.72 1.81 11.05
C VAL A 70 -3.85 1.80 9.53
N ILE A 71 -2.75 2.07 8.80
CA ILE A 71 -2.76 1.96 7.33
C ILE A 71 -3.13 0.55 6.90
N CYS A 72 -2.50 -0.46 7.51
CA CYS A 72 -2.75 -1.85 7.16
C CYS A 72 -4.21 -2.26 7.41
N GLU A 73 -4.80 -1.84 8.53
CA GLU A 73 -6.19 -2.11 8.85
C GLU A 73 -7.17 -1.45 7.87
N CYS A 74 -6.92 -0.19 7.51
CA CYS A 74 -7.71 0.51 6.49
C CYS A 74 -7.64 -0.21 5.13
N LEU A 75 -6.45 -0.63 4.70
CA LEU A 75 -6.26 -1.36 3.45
C LEU A 75 -6.97 -2.72 3.49
N ILE A 76 -6.80 -3.50 4.56
CA ILE A 76 -7.44 -4.81 4.73
C ILE A 76 -8.95 -4.67 4.71
N ASN A 77 -9.52 -3.71 5.45
CA ASN A 77 -10.95 -3.46 5.47
C ASN A 77 -11.53 -3.26 4.06
N LYS A 78 -10.90 -2.38 3.26
CA LYS A 78 -11.37 -2.10 1.90
C LYS A 78 -11.18 -3.26 0.94
N VAL A 79 -10.10 -4.01 1.08
CA VAL A 79 -9.87 -5.23 0.31
C VAL A 79 -10.86 -6.32 0.69
N GLU A 80 -11.20 -6.50 1.97
CA GLU A 80 -12.24 -7.46 2.38
C GLU A 80 -13.62 -7.10 1.80
N LEU A 81 -13.99 -5.81 1.83
CA LEU A 81 -15.23 -5.34 1.19
C LEU A 81 -15.23 -5.62 -0.31
N ALA A 82 -14.11 -5.38 -0.99
CA ALA A 82 -13.97 -5.66 -2.42
C ALA A 82 -14.07 -7.16 -2.73
N ILE A 83 -13.36 -7.99 -1.98
CA ILE A 83 -13.39 -9.46 -2.16
C ILE A 83 -14.80 -10.00 -1.94
N ASN A 84 -15.48 -9.57 -0.88
CA ASN A 84 -16.83 -10.02 -0.58
C ASN A 84 -17.81 -9.63 -1.72
N SER A 85 -17.76 -8.39 -2.19
CA SER A 85 -18.57 -7.92 -3.31
C SER A 85 -18.29 -8.68 -4.63
N LEU A 86 -17.04 -9.00 -4.92
CA LEU A 86 -16.66 -9.72 -6.14
C LEU A 86 -17.01 -11.21 -6.09
N LYS A 87 -16.98 -11.84 -4.90
CA LYS A 87 -17.34 -13.27 -4.75
C LYS A 87 -18.79 -13.57 -5.12
N GLU A 88 -19.66 -12.58 -5.05
CA GLU A 88 -21.07 -12.72 -5.45
C GLU A 88 -21.23 -12.87 -6.98
N THR A 89 -20.28 -12.33 -7.75
CA THR A 89 -20.36 -12.26 -9.21
C THR A 89 -19.23 -12.99 -9.94
N THR A 90 -18.10 -13.25 -9.27
CA THR A 90 -16.89 -13.76 -9.92
C THR A 90 -16.12 -14.72 -9.02
N LYS A 91 -15.65 -15.83 -9.59
CA LYS A 91 -14.76 -16.77 -8.88
C LYS A 91 -13.33 -16.24 -8.83
N ILE A 92 -13.00 -15.51 -7.76
CA ILE A 92 -11.63 -15.02 -7.53
C ILE A 92 -10.77 -16.16 -7.00
N LYS A 93 -9.58 -16.36 -7.57
CA LYS A 93 -8.58 -17.33 -7.10
C LYS A 93 -7.33 -16.66 -6.52
N ASN A 94 -6.93 -15.53 -7.07
CA ASN A 94 -5.66 -14.88 -6.77
C ASN A 94 -5.88 -13.46 -6.23
N PHE A 95 -5.04 -13.06 -5.29
CA PHE A 95 -4.88 -11.68 -4.84
C PHE A 95 -3.43 -11.25 -5.08
N ILE A 96 -3.25 -10.20 -5.86
CA ILE A 96 -1.94 -9.67 -6.21
C ILE A 96 -1.69 -8.36 -5.46
N LEU A 97 -0.60 -8.30 -4.70
CA LEU A 97 -0.15 -7.09 -4.01
C LEU A 97 1.13 -6.57 -4.68
N THR A 98 1.08 -5.35 -5.24
CA THR A 98 2.20 -4.73 -5.95
C THR A 98 2.35 -3.24 -5.61
N GLY A 99 3.39 -2.58 -6.14
CA GLY A 99 3.71 -1.19 -5.88
C GLY A 99 4.53 -0.96 -4.60
N GLY A 100 4.95 0.27 -4.33
CA GLY A 100 5.88 0.61 -3.25
C GLY A 100 5.44 0.14 -1.86
N VAL A 101 4.14 0.21 -1.54
CA VAL A 101 3.59 -0.27 -0.26
C VAL A 101 3.73 -1.79 -0.11
N ALA A 102 3.72 -2.53 -1.22
CA ALA A 102 3.93 -3.97 -1.22
C ALA A 102 5.35 -4.39 -0.82
N SER A 103 6.31 -3.49 -0.74
CA SER A 103 7.64 -3.80 -0.20
C SER A 103 7.66 -3.92 1.32
N ASN A 104 6.65 -3.39 2.03
CA ASN A 104 6.53 -3.48 3.48
C ASN A 104 6.16 -4.92 3.92
N LEU A 105 7.04 -5.56 4.70
CA LEU A 105 6.90 -6.97 5.11
C LEU A 105 5.76 -7.18 6.11
N PHE A 106 5.47 -6.20 6.97
CA PHE A 106 4.33 -6.28 7.88
C PHE A 106 3.02 -6.32 7.10
N ILE A 107 2.85 -5.43 6.12
CA ILE A 107 1.67 -5.38 5.26
C ILE A 107 1.53 -6.68 4.46
N ARG A 108 2.62 -7.17 3.82
CA ARG A 108 2.60 -8.48 3.11
C ARG A 108 2.12 -9.62 3.99
N ARG A 109 2.65 -9.70 5.22
CA ARG A 109 2.29 -10.75 6.18
C ARG A 109 0.79 -10.70 6.50
N LYS A 110 0.25 -9.52 6.75
CA LYS A 110 -1.18 -9.31 7.04
C LYS A 110 -2.07 -9.68 5.85
N PHE A 111 -1.70 -9.28 4.64
CA PHE A 111 -2.44 -9.68 3.43
C PHE A 111 -2.33 -11.18 3.13
N LYS A 112 -1.18 -11.80 3.36
CA LYS A 112 -1.03 -13.26 3.23
C LYS A 112 -1.97 -14.01 4.18
N LEU A 113 -2.12 -13.54 5.42
CA LEU A 113 -3.07 -14.09 6.39
C LEU A 113 -4.53 -13.88 5.95
N LEU A 114 -4.87 -12.69 5.44
CA LEU A 114 -6.18 -12.43 4.87
C LEU A 114 -6.50 -13.39 3.71
N CYS A 115 -5.58 -13.54 2.78
CA CYS A 115 -5.75 -14.46 1.64
C CYS A 115 -5.97 -15.90 2.09
N LYS A 116 -5.17 -16.38 3.06
CA LYS A 116 -5.36 -17.71 3.67
C LYS A 116 -6.78 -17.85 4.24
N LYS A 117 -7.26 -16.88 5.01
CA LYS A 117 -8.61 -16.85 5.59
C LYS A 117 -9.71 -16.86 4.52
N LYS A 118 -9.49 -16.20 3.38
CA LYS A 118 -10.48 -16.09 2.29
C LYS A 118 -10.34 -17.18 1.21
N GLY A 119 -9.40 -18.12 1.36
CA GLY A 119 -9.15 -19.18 0.37
C GLY A 119 -8.58 -18.67 -0.94
N LEU A 120 -7.74 -17.62 -0.88
CA LEU A 120 -7.10 -17.00 -2.04
C LEU A 120 -5.60 -17.29 -2.07
N THR A 121 -5.03 -17.42 -3.26
CA THR A 121 -3.58 -17.44 -3.46
C THR A 121 -3.04 -16.01 -3.36
N PHE A 122 -2.10 -15.77 -2.44
CA PHE A 122 -1.40 -14.49 -2.31
C PHE A 122 -0.19 -14.46 -3.24
N ILE A 123 -0.11 -13.46 -4.09
CA ILE A 123 1.00 -13.23 -5.02
C ILE A 123 1.56 -11.83 -4.79
N ALA A 124 2.88 -11.71 -4.69
CA ALA A 124 3.56 -10.42 -4.64
C ALA A 124 4.94 -10.55 -5.30
N PRO A 125 5.39 -9.55 -6.07
CA PRO A 125 6.72 -9.57 -6.67
C PRO A 125 7.82 -9.50 -5.60
N GLU A 126 9.05 -9.79 -5.97
CA GLU A 126 10.20 -9.57 -5.10
C GLU A 126 10.25 -8.10 -4.64
N LYS A 127 10.77 -7.88 -3.45
CA LYS A 127 10.80 -6.55 -2.81
C LYS A 127 11.46 -5.49 -3.70
N LYS A 128 12.56 -5.86 -4.37
CA LYS A 128 13.29 -4.98 -5.29
C LYS A 128 12.50 -4.56 -6.54
N LEU A 129 11.47 -5.32 -6.92
CA LEU A 129 10.61 -5.05 -8.07
C LEU A 129 9.31 -4.32 -7.68
N CYS A 130 9.11 -4.00 -6.40
CA CYS A 130 7.91 -3.28 -5.94
C CYS A 130 7.99 -1.77 -6.10
N THR A 131 9.19 -1.21 -6.30
CA THR A 131 9.42 0.19 -6.62
C THR A 131 9.66 0.35 -8.12
N ASP A 132 9.66 1.59 -8.61
CA ASP A 132 9.92 1.90 -10.01
C ASP A 132 11.24 1.26 -10.46
N ASN A 133 11.19 0.52 -11.56
CA ASN A 133 12.36 -0.16 -12.12
C ASN A 133 12.20 -0.36 -13.63
N ALA A 134 13.33 -0.41 -14.34
CA ALA A 134 13.35 -0.57 -15.79
C ALA A 134 12.79 -1.92 -16.26
N THR A 135 12.91 -2.97 -15.46
CA THR A 135 12.46 -4.32 -15.81
C THR A 135 10.94 -4.36 -16.03
N MET A 136 10.15 -3.70 -15.16
CA MET A 136 8.70 -3.68 -15.33
C MET A 136 8.26 -2.92 -16.58
N ILE A 137 8.98 -1.88 -16.97
CA ILE A 137 8.70 -1.10 -18.18
C ILE A 137 9.07 -1.90 -19.43
N ALA A 138 10.24 -2.54 -19.43
CA ALA A 138 10.67 -3.41 -20.52
C ALA A 138 9.69 -4.59 -20.73
N TRP A 139 9.24 -5.21 -19.64
CA TRP A 139 8.25 -6.28 -19.70
C TRP A 139 6.91 -5.78 -20.24
N ALA A 140 6.39 -4.66 -19.75
CA ALA A 140 5.17 -4.06 -20.27
C ALA A 140 5.27 -3.72 -21.76
N GLY A 141 6.41 -3.17 -22.21
CA GLY A 141 6.69 -2.92 -23.62
C GLY A 141 6.67 -4.20 -24.48
N HIS A 142 7.33 -5.25 -23.98
CA HIS A 142 7.33 -6.57 -24.65
C HIS A 142 5.90 -7.13 -24.81
N GLU A 143 5.10 -7.10 -23.74
CA GLU A 143 3.71 -7.57 -23.79
C GLU A 143 2.84 -6.76 -24.76
N ILE A 144 3.01 -5.43 -24.78
CA ILE A 144 2.28 -4.55 -25.71
C ILE A 144 2.66 -4.84 -27.16
N LEU A 145 3.94 -4.99 -27.46
CA LEU A 145 4.43 -5.30 -28.81
C LEU A 145 3.89 -6.66 -29.30
N ASN A 146 3.92 -7.68 -28.44
CA ASN A 146 3.42 -9.00 -28.79
C ASN A 146 1.90 -9.01 -29.06
N ARG A 147 1.12 -8.24 -28.29
CA ARG A 147 -0.34 -8.20 -28.44
C ARG A 147 -0.79 -7.30 -29.58
N ARG A 148 -0.21 -6.12 -29.72
CA ARG A 148 -0.69 -5.07 -30.63
C ARG A 148 0.08 -5.03 -31.94
N LYS A 149 1.25 -5.65 -32.04
CA LYS A 149 2.16 -5.63 -33.21
C LYS A 149 2.42 -4.22 -33.79
N LYS A 150 2.26 -3.18 -32.96
CA LYS A 150 2.46 -1.77 -33.33
C LYS A 150 3.45 -1.12 -32.38
N SER A 151 4.43 -0.44 -32.94
CA SER A 151 5.33 0.43 -32.19
C SER A 151 4.66 1.78 -31.89
N SER A 152 5.03 2.39 -30.79
CA SER A 152 4.65 3.77 -30.48
C SER A 152 5.44 4.74 -31.35
N ASN A 153 4.84 5.87 -31.71
CA ASN A 153 5.56 6.98 -32.30
C ASN A 153 6.24 7.82 -31.20
N PHE A 154 7.21 8.64 -31.59
CA PHE A 154 7.95 9.53 -30.65
C PHE A 154 7.14 10.71 -30.11
N SER A 155 5.87 10.88 -30.51
CA SER A 155 4.97 11.93 -30.03
C SER A 155 4.29 11.61 -28.69
N LEU A 156 4.66 10.51 -28.04
CA LEU A 156 4.09 10.08 -26.78
C LEU A 156 4.51 11.00 -25.62
N SER A 157 3.55 11.66 -24.99
CA SER A 157 3.81 12.49 -23.80
C SER A 157 3.55 11.72 -22.52
N PRO A 158 4.35 11.92 -21.44
CA PRO A 158 4.10 11.30 -20.16
C PRO A 158 2.75 11.75 -19.57
N LYS A 159 2.02 10.82 -18.97
CA LYS A 159 0.73 11.07 -18.30
C LYS A 159 0.89 10.87 -16.79
N PRO A 160 1.21 11.92 -16.00
CA PRO A 160 1.50 11.77 -14.56
C PRO A 160 0.32 11.22 -13.73
N ARG A 161 -0.90 11.36 -14.23
CA ARG A 161 -2.14 10.87 -13.59
C ARG A 161 -2.93 10.01 -14.57
N TRP A 162 -2.31 8.95 -15.05
CA TRP A 162 -3.01 8.02 -15.93
C TRP A 162 -3.93 7.10 -15.15
N ARG A 163 -5.21 7.19 -15.41
CA ARG A 163 -6.23 6.37 -14.74
C ARG A 163 -6.20 4.96 -15.30
N LEU A 164 -6.31 3.95 -14.41
CA LEU A 164 -6.32 2.53 -14.81
C LEU A 164 -7.56 2.15 -15.62
N ASP A 165 -8.69 2.86 -15.42
CA ASP A 165 -9.92 2.66 -16.15
C ASP A 165 -9.94 3.31 -17.55
N SER A 166 -8.86 3.98 -17.93
CA SER A 166 -8.64 4.59 -19.25
C SER A 166 -7.56 3.90 -20.09
N LEU A 167 -7.18 2.68 -19.71
CA LEU A 167 -6.19 1.87 -20.41
C LEU A 167 -6.79 1.08 -21.58
#